data_e433ea1a88cc1d204f70de6ce091e76a
#
_entry.id   e433ea1a88cc1d204f70de6ce091e76a
#
_cell.length_a   1.000
_cell.length_b   1.000
_cell.length_c   1.000
_cell.angle_alpha   90.00
_cell.angle_beta   90.00
_cell.angle_gamma   90.00
#
_symmetry.space_group_name_H-M   'P 1'
#
loop_
_entity.id
_entity.type
_entity.pdbx_description
1 polymer ?
#
loop_
_entity_poly.entity_id
_entity_poly.type
_entity_poly.pdbx_seq_one_letter_code
_entity_poly.pdbx_strand_id
1 'polypeptide(L)'
;MNSNMKQKKKYWIISIFFGMMFTVLSCTGVEKSLQANETQVENKLARMASTTGQLDSPMVKSLAYQVIVNNDTLDVWQETCYDLAENGGQTDVHTALFTYVPGTQVKIICSSSFSNFTLSPKRLDIPVTKNGNELTFTIPEYYNYALAIPGRAPLLLFGSPDYSAYKQGAVVFAKGIHHGVNGVFKLESNKTYYLEEGAILRGKVLIENVSNVKLIGRGYIDDRTAPVAGNFVKVYRSQHVELRGFGVRHAALGWQVDMVNSSNVDVSHLNLLSFGQNNDGLDLGSGCQDVHFSHCFIGSGDDGFGWHATNAAADGETPLLNCHAHDCMIWKNQVGVGIRIGSSLETSSVEQLTFKDIDIAKMAWGGHSVAIPHSDWADVKNITFEGIRDETSGNTRFVLMYIKQNANSNPVYRPGTISDIRFIDCVSSATAAIFEGYDADHMIKDVTFKNVKVGGRNMLQSDIVANSFTSNITVVN
;
A
#
# COMPACT_ATOMS: atom_id res chain seq x y z
N MET A 1 -10.60 35.78 -6.56
CA MET A 1 -11.23 34.85 -5.62
C MET A 1 -12.21 33.87 -6.29
N ASN A 2 -12.31 33.81 -7.63
CA ASN A 2 -13.34 33.02 -8.35
C ASN A 2 -12.80 31.93 -9.31
N SER A 3 -11.52 31.66 -9.36
CA SER A 3 -10.94 30.63 -10.27
C SER A 3 -10.74 29.25 -9.61
N ASN A 4 -10.58 29.22 -8.28
CA ASN A 4 -10.31 27.97 -7.56
C ASN A 4 -11.56 27.12 -7.21
N MET A 5 -12.77 27.71 -7.31
CA MET A 5 -14.00 26.96 -7.04
C MET A 5 -14.53 26.17 -8.25
N LYS A 6 -14.14 26.52 -9.46
CA LYS A 6 -14.55 25.77 -10.68
C LYS A 6 -13.76 24.48 -10.87
N GLN A 7 -12.51 24.41 -10.42
CA GLN A 7 -11.70 23.18 -10.48
C GLN A 7 -12.22 22.13 -9.47
N LYS A 8 -12.59 22.53 -8.25
CA LYS A 8 -13.10 21.59 -7.23
C LYS A 8 -14.41 20.87 -7.61
N LYS A 9 -15.27 21.50 -8.42
CA LYS A 9 -16.49 20.85 -8.92
C LYS A 9 -16.25 19.80 -10.02
N LYS A 10 -15.13 19.87 -10.75
CA LYS A 10 -14.83 18.93 -11.83
C LYS A 10 -14.41 17.56 -11.30
N TYR A 11 -13.73 17.51 -10.17
CA TYR A 11 -13.28 16.24 -9.56
C TYR A 11 -14.41 15.43 -8.91
N TRP A 12 -15.47 16.11 -8.40
CA TRP A 12 -16.63 15.42 -7.80
C TRP A 12 -17.53 14.75 -8.84
N ILE A 13 -17.59 15.29 -10.04
CA ILE A 13 -18.47 14.79 -11.11
C ILE A 13 -17.84 13.57 -11.80
N ILE A 14 -16.52 13.44 -11.83
CA ILE A 14 -15.83 12.31 -12.48
C ILE A 14 -15.95 11.05 -11.63
N SER A 15 -15.85 11.13 -10.31
CA SER A 15 -16.11 9.98 -9.40
C SER A 15 -17.53 9.43 -9.48
N ILE A 16 -18.53 10.28 -9.80
CA ILE A 16 -19.94 9.86 -9.94
C ILE A 16 -20.17 9.15 -11.27
N PHE A 17 -19.42 9.48 -12.34
CA PHE A 17 -19.64 8.84 -13.65
C PHE A 17 -19.02 7.44 -13.76
N PHE A 18 -17.97 7.12 -13.00
CA PHE A 18 -17.39 5.78 -13.02
C PHE A 18 -18.21 4.76 -12.21
N GLY A 19 -18.89 5.18 -11.14
CA GLY A 19 -19.80 4.31 -10.37
C GLY A 19 -21.10 3.93 -11.09
N MET A 20 -21.53 4.70 -12.09
CA MET A 20 -22.76 4.40 -12.85
C MET A 20 -22.57 3.48 -14.06
N MET A 21 -21.35 3.16 -14.46
CA MET A 21 -21.10 2.36 -15.67
C MET A 21 -20.99 0.85 -15.40
N PHE A 22 -20.99 0.41 -14.13
CA PHE A 22 -20.87 -1.00 -13.77
C PHE A 22 -22.20 -1.74 -13.55
N THR A 23 -23.34 -1.07 -13.65
CA THR A 23 -24.64 -1.65 -13.23
C THR A 23 -25.51 -2.26 -14.32
N VAL A 24 -25.18 -2.19 -15.58
CA VAL A 24 -25.93 -2.90 -16.65
C VAL A 24 -25.01 -3.23 -17.81
N LEU A 25 -24.24 -4.31 -17.74
CA LEU A 25 -23.69 -4.91 -18.97
C LEU A 25 -23.42 -6.42 -18.74
N SER A 26 -24.00 -7.22 -19.61
CA SER A 26 -23.69 -8.64 -19.83
C SER A 26 -22.17 -8.82 -20.02
N CYS A 27 -21.60 -9.98 -19.74
CA CYS A 27 -20.19 -10.32 -19.84
C CYS A 27 -19.43 -9.78 -21.07
N THR A 28 -20.13 -9.52 -22.17
CA THR A 28 -19.56 -8.91 -23.40
C THR A 28 -19.22 -7.40 -23.28
N GLY A 29 -19.80 -6.69 -22.30
CA GLY A 29 -19.56 -5.27 -22.09
C GLY A 29 -18.30 -5.00 -21.25
N VAL A 30 -17.98 -5.87 -20.31
CA VAL A 30 -16.80 -5.77 -19.46
C VAL A 30 -15.53 -6.00 -20.27
N GLU A 31 -15.50 -6.99 -21.15
CA GLU A 31 -14.36 -7.22 -22.06
C GLU A 31 -14.11 -6.05 -23.01
N LYS A 32 -15.16 -5.41 -23.52
CA LYS A 32 -15.02 -4.24 -24.39
C LYS A 32 -14.52 -2.99 -23.64
N SER A 33 -14.91 -2.80 -22.37
CA SER A 33 -14.42 -1.68 -21.57
C SER A 33 -12.96 -1.87 -21.12
N LEU A 34 -12.55 -3.09 -20.81
CA LEU A 34 -11.16 -3.44 -20.53
C LEU A 34 -10.28 -3.24 -21.78
N GLN A 35 -10.70 -3.71 -22.96
CA GLN A 35 -9.98 -3.48 -24.23
C GLN A 35 -9.90 -1.99 -24.62
N ALA A 36 -10.96 -1.21 -24.38
CA ALA A 36 -10.93 0.23 -24.63
C ALA A 36 -9.96 0.97 -23.69
N ASN A 37 -9.88 0.56 -22.44
CA ASN A 37 -8.92 1.11 -21.47
C ASN A 37 -7.48 0.68 -21.81
N GLU A 38 -7.24 -0.56 -22.18
CA GLU A 38 -5.94 -1.04 -22.67
C GLU A 38 -5.45 -0.23 -23.85
N THR A 39 -6.31 0.01 -24.84
CA THR A 39 -5.97 0.82 -26.02
C THR A 39 -5.69 2.30 -25.67
N GLN A 40 -6.41 2.87 -24.69
CA GLN A 40 -6.13 4.23 -24.20
C GLN A 40 -4.79 4.32 -23.47
N VAL A 41 -4.45 3.33 -22.64
CA VAL A 41 -3.17 3.24 -21.94
C VAL A 41 -2.03 3.09 -22.94
N GLU A 42 -2.14 2.21 -23.92
CA GLU A 42 -1.16 2.03 -25.00
C GLU A 42 -0.95 3.31 -25.83
N ASN A 43 -2.02 4.01 -26.19
CA ASN A 43 -1.94 5.29 -26.92
C ASN A 43 -1.32 6.40 -26.08
N LYS A 44 -1.56 6.43 -24.78
CA LYS A 44 -0.97 7.41 -23.86
C LYS A 44 0.52 7.14 -23.65
N LEU A 45 0.91 5.85 -23.53
CA LEU A 45 2.31 5.42 -23.50
C LEU A 45 3.06 5.77 -24.77
N ALA A 46 2.49 5.50 -25.94
CA ALA A 46 3.09 5.85 -27.21
C ALA A 46 3.31 7.37 -27.33
N ARG A 47 2.37 8.17 -26.81
CA ARG A 47 2.53 9.64 -26.74
C ARG A 47 3.60 10.07 -25.74
N MET A 48 3.69 9.44 -24.56
CA MET A 48 4.73 9.75 -23.57
C MET A 48 6.12 9.31 -24.09
N ALA A 49 6.23 8.13 -24.70
CA ALA A 49 7.45 7.65 -25.34
C ALA A 49 7.94 8.61 -26.44
N SER A 50 7.01 9.18 -27.22
CA SER A 50 7.35 10.14 -28.29
C SER A 50 7.78 11.50 -27.76
N THR A 51 7.34 11.87 -26.54
CA THR A 51 7.66 13.20 -25.95
C THR A 51 8.86 13.17 -25.02
N THR A 52 9.22 12.04 -24.42
CA THR A 52 10.28 11.98 -23.40
C THR A 52 11.51 11.17 -23.83
N GLY A 53 11.43 10.34 -24.85
CA GLY A 53 12.56 9.50 -25.32
C GLY A 53 13.20 8.58 -24.27
N GLN A 54 12.55 8.39 -23.10
CA GLN A 54 13.18 7.87 -21.89
C GLN A 54 12.44 6.71 -21.22
N LEU A 55 11.48 6.05 -21.90
CA LEU A 55 10.73 4.93 -21.32
C LEU A 55 11.50 3.60 -21.27
N ASP A 56 12.68 3.52 -21.87
CA ASP A 56 13.45 2.27 -21.90
C ASP A 56 14.16 1.92 -20.57
N SER A 57 14.33 2.88 -19.68
CA SER A 57 14.89 2.63 -18.36
C SER A 57 14.28 3.56 -17.31
N PRO A 58 13.26 3.12 -16.56
CA PRO A 58 12.61 3.92 -15.50
C PRO A 58 13.50 4.10 -14.27
N MET A 59 14.67 3.49 -14.24
CA MET A 59 15.65 3.57 -13.17
C MET A 59 16.97 4.07 -13.72
N VAL A 60 17.39 5.26 -13.28
CA VAL A 60 18.69 5.84 -13.63
C VAL A 60 19.53 6.00 -12.36
N LYS A 61 20.85 5.99 -12.48
CA LYS A 61 21.73 6.24 -11.33
C LYS A 61 21.45 7.61 -10.74
N SER A 62 21.29 7.66 -9.42
CA SER A 62 21.10 8.90 -8.68
C SER A 62 22.33 9.81 -8.83
N LEU A 63 22.07 11.07 -9.13
CA LEU A 63 23.05 12.15 -9.04
C LEU A 63 22.88 12.98 -7.76
N ALA A 64 21.79 12.74 -7.00
CA ALA A 64 21.44 13.51 -5.80
C ALA A 64 21.98 12.92 -4.52
N TYR A 65 22.14 11.60 -4.47
CA TYR A 65 22.55 10.87 -3.28
C TYR A 65 23.58 9.79 -3.60
N GLN A 66 24.58 9.65 -2.71
CA GLN A 66 25.43 8.48 -2.57
C GLN A 66 25.14 7.86 -1.20
N VAL A 67 25.00 6.56 -1.15
CA VAL A 67 24.75 5.81 0.10
C VAL A 67 25.86 4.79 0.31
N ILE A 68 26.42 4.79 1.50
CA ILE A 68 27.48 3.86 1.93
C ILE A 68 26.95 3.13 3.16
N VAL A 69 26.95 1.82 3.11
CA VAL A 69 26.50 0.95 4.21
C VAL A 69 27.64 0.02 4.60
N ASN A 70 28.07 0.06 5.87
CA ASN A 70 29.20 -0.74 6.38
C ASN A 70 30.46 -0.67 5.49
N ASN A 71 30.78 0.52 4.97
CA ASN A 71 31.86 0.84 4.01
C ASN A 71 31.61 0.42 2.55
N ASP A 72 30.53 -0.27 2.23
CA ASP A 72 30.18 -0.61 0.85
C ASP A 72 29.32 0.49 0.21
N THR A 73 29.72 1.00 -0.94
CA THR A 73 28.92 1.97 -1.70
C THR A 73 27.80 1.23 -2.43
N LEU A 74 26.56 1.61 -2.13
CA LEU A 74 25.38 1.03 -2.75
C LEU A 74 25.04 1.66 -4.11
N ASP A 75 24.35 0.90 -4.93
CA ASP A 75 23.64 1.44 -6.08
C ASP A 75 22.41 2.23 -5.59
N VAL A 76 22.41 3.55 -5.87
CA VAL A 76 21.27 4.41 -5.61
C VAL A 76 20.60 4.74 -6.95
N TRP A 77 19.31 4.43 -7.03
CA TRP A 77 18.51 4.63 -8.22
C TRP A 77 17.58 5.83 -8.04
N GLN A 78 17.51 6.68 -9.05
CA GLN A 78 16.40 7.62 -9.21
C GLN A 78 15.31 6.89 -9.98
N GLU A 79 14.13 6.81 -9.39
CA GLU A 79 12.96 6.16 -9.95
C GLU A 79 11.83 7.15 -10.09
N THR A 80 11.13 7.11 -11.23
CA THR A 80 9.91 7.86 -11.46
C THR A 80 8.71 6.93 -11.33
N CYS A 81 7.78 7.29 -10.45
CA CYS A 81 6.49 6.62 -10.30
C CYS A 81 5.45 7.39 -11.10
N TYR A 82 4.69 6.71 -11.93
CA TYR A 82 3.72 7.29 -12.86
C TYR A 82 2.29 6.94 -12.50
N ASP A 83 1.37 7.86 -12.81
CA ASP A 83 -0.06 7.60 -12.96
C ASP A 83 -0.38 7.57 -14.46
N LEU A 84 -0.26 6.42 -15.07
CA LEU A 84 -0.55 6.21 -16.49
C LEU A 84 -2.02 5.95 -16.76
N ALA A 85 -2.79 5.60 -15.74
CA ALA A 85 -4.20 5.25 -15.90
C ALA A 85 -5.11 6.48 -16.02
N GLU A 86 -4.92 7.50 -15.19
CA GLU A 86 -5.90 8.59 -15.05
C GLU A 86 -5.36 9.97 -15.38
N ASN A 87 -4.41 10.48 -14.62
CA ASN A 87 -4.05 11.91 -14.66
C ASN A 87 -2.71 12.22 -15.32
N GLY A 88 -1.90 11.21 -15.62
CA GLY A 88 -0.56 11.40 -16.17
C GLY A 88 0.40 12.12 -15.22
N GLY A 89 0.13 12.04 -13.90
CA GLY A 89 1.00 12.56 -12.87
C GLY A 89 2.23 11.70 -12.66
N GLN A 90 3.25 12.27 -12.03
CA GLN A 90 4.45 11.55 -11.65
C GLN A 90 5.06 12.09 -10.36
N THR A 91 5.85 11.26 -9.71
CA THR A 91 6.72 11.66 -8.61
C THR A 91 8.06 10.94 -8.70
N ASP A 92 9.13 11.64 -8.38
CA ASP A 92 10.46 11.05 -8.32
C ASP A 92 10.81 10.68 -6.90
N VAL A 93 11.49 9.55 -6.75
CA VAL A 93 12.09 9.08 -5.51
C VAL A 93 13.49 8.56 -5.80
N HIS A 94 14.35 8.51 -4.80
CA HIS A 94 15.62 7.78 -4.87
C HIS A 94 15.52 6.55 -3.98
N THR A 95 16.06 5.42 -4.42
CA THR A 95 15.99 4.15 -3.70
C THR A 95 17.36 3.50 -3.56
N ALA A 96 17.59 2.85 -2.43
CA ALA A 96 18.75 1.98 -2.22
C ALA A 96 18.34 0.74 -1.41
N LEU A 97 18.82 -0.44 -1.84
CA LEU A 97 18.61 -1.68 -1.13
C LEU A 97 19.90 -2.07 -0.40
N PHE A 98 19.75 -2.59 0.82
CA PHE A 98 20.90 -3.09 1.59
C PHE A 98 20.54 -4.35 2.36
N THR A 99 21.55 -5.15 2.65
CA THR A 99 21.41 -6.27 3.57
C THR A 99 21.61 -5.75 4.99
N TYR A 100 20.60 -5.93 5.82
CA TYR A 100 20.68 -5.54 7.22
C TYR A 100 21.44 -6.58 8.04
N VAL A 101 22.34 -6.09 8.87
CA VAL A 101 22.93 -6.83 9.99
C VAL A 101 22.90 -5.94 11.24
N PRO A 102 22.87 -6.50 12.45
CA PRO A 102 22.90 -5.68 13.67
C PRO A 102 24.08 -4.70 13.68
N GLY A 103 23.78 -3.43 13.98
CA GLY A 103 24.80 -2.37 14.00
C GLY A 103 25.14 -1.80 12.62
N THR A 104 24.36 -2.05 11.59
CA THR A 104 24.54 -1.48 10.25
C THR A 104 24.72 0.03 10.32
N GLN A 105 25.86 0.52 9.82
CA GLN A 105 26.15 1.94 9.71
C GLN A 105 25.80 2.46 8.33
N VAL A 106 25.14 3.61 8.28
CA VAL A 106 24.74 4.27 7.04
C VAL A 106 25.37 5.65 6.99
N LYS A 107 26.03 5.94 5.87
CA LYS A 107 26.47 7.27 5.49
C LYS A 107 25.80 7.69 4.20
N ILE A 108 25.14 8.85 4.21
CA ILE A 108 24.48 9.44 3.04
C ILE A 108 25.22 10.73 2.70
N ILE A 109 25.65 10.84 1.43
CA ILE A 109 26.28 12.04 0.90
C ILE A 109 25.31 12.64 -0.13
N CYS A 110 24.85 13.86 0.13
CA CYS A 110 23.97 14.60 -0.77
C CYS A 110 24.80 15.44 -1.77
N SER A 111 24.29 15.63 -2.97
CA SER A 111 24.97 16.42 -4.03
C SER A 111 25.22 17.89 -3.67
N SER A 112 24.48 18.44 -2.71
CA SER A 112 24.67 19.80 -2.19
C SER A 112 24.29 19.88 -0.72
N SER A 113 24.72 20.95 -0.05
CA SER A 113 24.38 21.20 1.35
C SER A 113 22.87 21.45 1.53
N PHE A 114 22.39 21.20 2.73
CA PHE A 114 20.99 21.43 3.16
C PHE A 114 20.98 21.79 4.64
N SER A 115 19.93 22.46 5.10
CA SER A 115 19.77 22.84 6.51
C SER A 115 18.97 21.81 7.29
N ASN A 116 17.82 21.43 6.77
CA ASN A 116 16.84 20.59 7.48
C ASN A 116 16.62 19.27 6.76
N PHE A 117 16.28 18.25 7.51
CA PHE A 117 15.88 16.93 7.01
C PHE A 117 14.94 16.26 8.01
N THR A 118 14.22 15.26 7.54
CA THR A 118 13.46 14.31 8.37
C THR A 118 13.89 12.91 8.01
N LEU A 119 14.22 12.10 9.00
CA LEU A 119 14.45 10.66 8.84
C LEU A 119 13.28 9.93 9.51
N SER A 120 12.52 9.19 8.74
CA SER A 120 11.42 8.35 9.21
C SER A 120 11.83 6.87 9.20
N PRO A 121 11.30 6.04 10.13
CA PRO A 121 10.28 6.37 11.11
C PRO A 121 10.85 7.17 12.29
N LYS A 122 10.15 8.24 12.68
CA LYS A 122 10.58 9.16 13.77
C LYS A 122 10.59 8.48 15.14
N ARG A 123 9.77 7.44 15.33
CA ARG A 123 9.72 6.71 16.61
C ARG A 123 11.06 6.14 17.04
N LEU A 124 11.95 5.87 16.09
CA LEU A 124 13.26 5.30 16.39
C LEU A 124 14.24 6.32 17.01
N ASP A 125 13.92 7.61 16.93
CA ASP A 125 14.75 8.71 17.46
C ASP A 125 16.25 8.51 17.16
N ILE A 126 16.55 8.16 15.90
CA ILE A 126 17.90 7.77 15.48
C ILE A 126 18.84 8.96 15.61
N PRO A 127 19.93 8.86 16.41
CA PRO A 127 20.95 9.88 16.45
C PRO A 127 21.65 10.03 15.09
N VAL A 128 21.44 11.16 14.42
CA VAL A 128 22.06 11.46 13.12
C VAL A 128 23.14 12.51 13.29
N THR A 129 24.36 12.17 12.92
CA THR A 129 25.46 13.14 12.80
C THR A 129 25.42 13.79 11.43
N LYS A 130 25.28 15.13 11.38
CA LYS A 130 25.30 15.92 10.15
C LYS A 130 26.60 16.71 10.02
N ASN A 131 27.32 16.56 8.93
CA ASN A 131 28.52 17.33 8.61
C ASN A 131 28.44 17.83 7.15
N GLY A 132 28.15 19.12 6.98
CA GLY A 132 27.95 19.70 5.65
C GLY A 132 26.79 19.06 4.89
N ASN A 133 27.12 18.34 3.84
CA ASN A 133 26.16 17.57 3.01
C ASN A 133 26.13 16.07 3.35
N GLU A 134 26.77 15.66 4.43
CA GLU A 134 26.80 14.27 4.88
C GLU A 134 25.91 14.02 6.09
N LEU A 135 25.25 12.87 6.12
CA LEU A 135 24.54 12.31 7.26
C LEU A 135 25.12 10.95 7.60
N THR A 136 25.34 10.69 8.89
CA THR A 136 25.79 9.38 9.36
C THR A 136 24.95 8.95 10.55
N PHE A 137 24.50 7.70 10.54
CA PHE A 137 23.72 7.08 11.61
C PHE A 137 23.89 5.57 11.62
N THR A 138 23.51 4.95 12.74
CA THR A 138 23.45 3.49 12.88
C THR A 138 22.01 3.06 12.85
N ILE A 139 21.69 2.05 12.06
CA ILE A 139 20.36 1.47 12.00
C ILE A 139 20.14 0.60 13.24
N PRO A 140 19.17 0.94 14.11
CA PRO A 140 18.95 0.22 15.36
C PRO A 140 18.24 -1.11 15.16
N GLU A 141 17.42 -1.22 14.11
CA GLU A 141 16.61 -2.38 13.83
C GLU A 141 16.40 -2.59 12.32
N TYR A 142 15.87 -3.73 12.00
CA TYR A 142 15.53 -4.23 10.68
C TYR A 142 14.29 -3.53 10.15
N TYR A 143 14.47 -2.45 9.41
CA TYR A 143 13.34 -1.60 9.00
C TYR A 143 13.63 -0.83 7.71
N ASN A 144 12.57 -0.23 7.16
CA ASN A 144 12.67 0.67 6.02
C ASN A 144 12.81 2.11 6.51
N TYR A 145 13.55 2.95 5.77
CA TYR A 145 13.80 4.34 6.15
C TYR A 145 13.50 5.28 5.00
N ALA A 146 13.01 6.48 5.32
CA ALA A 146 12.79 7.53 4.34
C ALA A 146 13.48 8.82 4.80
N LEU A 147 14.43 9.31 4.02
CA LEU A 147 15.06 10.61 4.21
C LEU A 147 14.35 11.64 3.32
N ALA A 148 13.69 12.60 3.94
CA ALA A 148 13.09 13.75 3.27
C ALA A 148 13.92 15.01 3.53
N ILE A 149 14.36 15.67 2.45
CA ILE A 149 15.03 16.97 2.49
C ILE A 149 14.15 17.95 1.71
N PRO A 150 13.75 19.09 2.32
CA PRO A 150 12.92 20.07 1.64
C PRO A 150 13.47 20.48 0.27
N GLY A 151 12.61 20.45 -0.76
CA GLY A 151 12.96 20.80 -2.12
C GLY A 151 13.70 19.71 -2.92
N ARG A 152 13.81 18.49 -2.41
CA ARG A 152 14.42 17.34 -3.10
C ARG A 152 13.49 16.13 -3.12
N ALA A 153 13.64 15.30 -4.15
CA ALA A 153 13.05 13.97 -4.13
C ALA A 153 13.61 13.15 -2.95
N PRO A 154 12.76 12.42 -2.21
CA PRO A 154 13.17 11.67 -1.02
C PRO A 154 14.09 10.50 -1.38
N LEU A 155 14.93 10.12 -0.41
CA LEU A 155 15.71 8.88 -0.47
C LEU A 155 15.03 7.82 0.41
N LEU A 156 14.68 6.70 -0.19
CA LEU A 156 14.08 5.54 0.46
C LEU A 156 15.13 4.44 0.59
N LEU A 157 15.33 3.96 1.80
CA LEU A 157 16.30 2.91 2.12
C LEU A 157 15.55 1.63 2.50
N PHE A 158 15.77 0.56 1.77
CA PHE A 158 15.09 -0.72 1.96
C PHE A 158 16.05 -1.76 2.54
N GLY A 159 15.85 -2.10 3.82
CA GLY A 159 16.61 -3.15 4.49
C GLY A 159 15.94 -4.51 4.35
N SER A 160 16.71 -5.54 4.07
CA SER A 160 16.19 -6.90 3.99
C SER A 160 17.23 -7.93 4.45
N PRO A 161 16.83 -9.18 4.77
CA PRO A 161 17.77 -10.29 4.94
C PRO A 161 18.57 -10.58 3.68
N ASP A 162 19.61 -11.39 3.84
CA ASP A 162 20.22 -12.10 2.72
C ASP A 162 19.34 -13.29 2.33
N TYR A 163 18.87 -13.29 1.08
CA TYR A 163 18.05 -14.36 0.52
C TYR A 163 18.86 -15.35 -0.35
N SER A 164 20.18 -15.25 -0.42
CA SER A 164 21.02 -16.04 -1.32
C SER A 164 20.85 -17.55 -1.14
N ALA A 165 20.56 -18.01 0.07
CA ALA A 165 20.31 -19.42 0.37
C ALA A 165 19.11 -20.01 -0.41
N TYR A 166 18.12 -19.19 -0.77
CA TYR A 166 16.94 -19.64 -1.53
C TYR A 166 17.22 -19.85 -3.02
N LYS A 167 18.40 -19.46 -3.51
CA LYS A 167 18.77 -19.64 -4.93
C LYS A 167 19.00 -21.11 -5.28
N GLN A 168 19.47 -21.91 -4.32
CA GLN A 168 19.72 -23.32 -4.56
C GLN A 168 18.43 -24.09 -4.84
N GLY A 169 18.34 -24.74 -6.00
CA GLY A 169 17.16 -25.48 -6.43
C GLY A 169 15.99 -24.65 -6.94
N ALA A 170 16.12 -23.32 -7.00
CA ALA A 170 15.10 -22.44 -7.49
C ALA A 170 15.12 -22.27 -9.01
N VAL A 171 13.99 -21.86 -9.58
CA VAL A 171 13.93 -21.24 -10.91
C VAL A 171 14.48 -19.82 -10.78
N VAL A 172 15.67 -19.58 -11.33
CA VAL A 172 16.38 -18.31 -11.16
C VAL A 172 16.08 -17.36 -12.30
N PHE A 173 15.60 -16.17 -11.97
CA PHE A 173 15.60 -15.02 -12.86
C PHE A 173 16.89 -14.22 -12.60
N ALA A 174 17.85 -14.37 -13.50
CA ALA A 174 19.14 -13.69 -13.40
C ALA A 174 19.01 -12.18 -13.64
N LYS A 175 20.03 -11.42 -13.26
CA LYS A 175 20.11 -9.98 -13.55
C LYS A 175 19.79 -9.69 -15.02
N GLY A 176 18.89 -8.76 -15.27
CA GLY A 176 18.42 -8.38 -16.61
C GLY A 176 16.90 -8.38 -16.72
N ILE A 177 16.39 -8.14 -17.93
CA ILE A 177 14.95 -8.01 -18.19
C ILE A 177 14.41 -9.35 -18.66
N HIS A 178 13.32 -9.79 -18.04
CA HIS A 178 12.57 -10.99 -18.38
C HIS A 178 11.15 -10.60 -18.77
N HIS A 179 10.62 -11.22 -19.83
CA HIS A 179 9.26 -10.96 -20.28
C HIS A 179 8.37 -12.17 -20.00
N GLY A 180 7.21 -11.93 -19.40
CA GLY A 180 6.19 -12.95 -19.23
C GLY A 180 5.54 -13.34 -20.56
N VAL A 181 5.01 -14.55 -20.65
CA VAL A 181 4.23 -15.00 -21.81
C VAL A 181 2.94 -14.17 -21.88
N ASN A 182 2.75 -13.44 -22.95
CA ASN A 182 1.64 -12.46 -23.09
C ASN A 182 1.60 -11.46 -21.91
N GLY A 183 2.75 -11.03 -21.41
CA GLY A 183 2.84 -10.10 -20.28
C GLY A 183 2.53 -10.72 -18.91
N VAL A 184 2.52 -12.06 -18.77
CA VAL A 184 2.18 -12.74 -17.53
C VAL A 184 3.20 -13.82 -17.17
N PHE A 185 3.64 -13.82 -15.92
CA PHE A 185 4.41 -14.89 -15.29
C PHE A 185 3.46 -15.75 -14.45
N LYS A 186 3.11 -16.95 -14.93
CA LYS A 186 2.33 -17.90 -14.14
C LYS A 186 3.28 -18.77 -13.32
N LEU A 187 3.10 -18.72 -11.99
CA LEU A 187 3.91 -19.55 -11.09
C LEU A 187 3.21 -20.89 -10.82
N GLU A 188 3.99 -21.93 -10.64
CA GLU A 188 3.52 -23.30 -10.52
C GLU A 188 3.72 -23.87 -9.11
N SER A 189 2.87 -24.80 -8.69
CA SER A 189 2.94 -25.45 -7.39
C SER A 189 4.29 -26.10 -7.13
N ASN A 190 4.71 -26.10 -5.85
CA ASN A 190 5.92 -26.74 -5.36
C ASN A 190 7.22 -26.20 -5.98
N LYS A 191 7.22 -24.91 -6.38
CA LYS A 191 8.40 -24.24 -6.94
C LYS A 191 8.81 -23.03 -6.13
N THR A 192 10.13 -22.85 -6.03
CA THR A 192 10.76 -21.62 -5.59
C THR A 192 11.27 -20.87 -6.80
N TYR A 193 10.92 -19.58 -6.89
CA TYR A 193 11.40 -18.65 -7.90
C TYR A 193 12.30 -17.63 -7.20
N TYR A 194 13.50 -17.45 -7.70
CA TYR A 194 14.48 -16.55 -7.12
C TYR A 194 14.80 -15.39 -8.08
N LEU A 195 14.57 -14.17 -7.62
CA LEU A 195 14.90 -12.95 -8.36
C LEU A 195 16.26 -12.42 -7.90
N GLU A 196 17.28 -12.52 -8.76
CA GLU A 196 18.56 -11.87 -8.47
C GLU A 196 18.42 -10.36 -8.37
N GLU A 197 19.30 -9.73 -7.61
CA GLU A 197 19.38 -8.27 -7.60
C GLU A 197 19.67 -7.73 -9.02
N GLY A 198 18.81 -6.82 -9.49
CA GLY A 198 18.84 -6.32 -10.87
C GLY A 198 18.08 -7.19 -11.88
N ALA A 199 17.41 -8.27 -11.47
CA ALA A 199 16.40 -8.92 -12.30
C ALA A 199 15.13 -8.08 -12.37
N ILE A 200 14.54 -7.94 -13.55
CA ILE A 200 13.31 -7.19 -13.79
C ILE A 200 12.32 -8.07 -14.53
N LEU A 201 11.23 -8.44 -13.87
CA LEU A 201 10.11 -9.12 -14.51
C LEU A 201 9.15 -8.08 -15.10
N ARG A 202 9.08 -8.00 -16.42
CA ARG A 202 8.13 -7.14 -17.12
C ARG A 202 6.84 -7.90 -17.41
N GLY A 203 5.81 -7.62 -16.62
CA GLY A 203 4.50 -8.24 -16.69
C GLY A 203 3.93 -8.58 -15.33
N LYS A 204 2.68 -9.03 -15.31
CA LYS A 204 1.99 -9.50 -14.10
C LYS A 204 2.60 -10.80 -13.57
N VAL A 205 2.54 -10.97 -12.27
CA VAL A 205 2.77 -12.28 -11.63
C VAL A 205 1.44 -12.86 -11.18
N LEU A 206 1.15 -14.08 -11.61
CA LEU A 206 -0.07 -14.79 -11.30
C LEU A 206 0.23 -16.09 -10.56
N ILE A 207 -0.25 -16.18 -9.32
CA ILE A 207 -0.16 -17.33 -8.42
C ILE A 207 -1.62 -17.78 -8.21
N GLU A 208 -2.10 -18.66 -9.11
CA GLU A 208 -3.52 -18.99 -9.19
C GLU A 208 -3.76 -20.48 -9.18
N ASN A 209 -4.62 -20.97 -8.27
CA ASN A 209 -4.94 -22.38 -8.07
C ASN A 209 -3.70 -23.26 -7.83
N VAL A 210 -2.75 -22.79 -7.04
CA VAL A 210 -1.48 -23.45 -6.76
C VAL A 210 -1.18 -23.51 -5.26
N SER A 211 -0.23 -24.34 -4.89
CA SER A 211 0.23 -24.46 -3.50
C SER A 211 1.75 -24.62 -3.39
N ASN A 212 2.30 -24.25 -2.22
CA ASN A 212 3.74 -24.35 -1.92
C ASN A 212 4.60 -23.57 -2.94
N VAL A 213 4.30 -22.30 -3.13
CA VAL A 213 5.00 -21.41 -4.06
C VAL A 213 5.80 -20.38 -3.29
N LYS A 214 7.05 -20.18 -3.68
CA LYS A 214 7.90 -19.12 -3.13
C LYS A 214 8.39 -18.22 -4.26
N LEU A 215 8.21 -16.90 -4.09
CA LEU A 215 8.80 -15.87 -4.94
C LEU A 215 9.68 -14.99 -4.03
N ILE A 216 10.98 -15.12 -4.15
CA ILE A 216 11.95 -14.58 -3.20
C ILE A 216 13.11 -13.94 -3.95
N GLY A 217 13.67 -12.88 -3.38
CA GLY A 217 14.89 -12.25 -3.91
C GLY A 217 14.82 -10.76 -3.89
N ARG A 218 15.73 -10.08 -4.61
CA ARG A 218 15.92 -8.62 -4.56
C ARG A 218 15.77 -7.96 -5.92
N GLY A 219 15.14 -8.67 -6.89
CA GLY A 219 14.75 -8.10 -8.18
C GLY A 219 13.46 -7.30 -8.10
N TYR A 220 12.90 -6.98 -9.27
CA TYR A 220 11.71 -6.15 -9.41
C TYR A 220 10.68 -6.80 -10.32
N ILE A 221 9.40 -6.58 -10.02
CA ILE A 221 8.27 -6.76 -10.91
C ILE A 221 7.86 -5.34 -11.32
N ASP A 222 7.99 -4.99 -12.60
CA ASP A 222 7.95 -3.59 -13.07
C ASP A 222 7.24 -3.48 -14.42
N ASP A 223 6.12 -2.75 -14.46
CA ASP A 223 5.38 -2.49 -15.69
C ASP A 223 5.50 -1.06 -16.22
N ARG A 224 6.31 -0.20 -15.62
CA ARG A 224 6.39 1.23 -15.97
C ARG A 224 6.76 1.48 -17.43
N THR A 225 7.43 0.55 -18.09
CA THR A 225 7.78 0.65 -19.53
C THR A 225 6.84 -0.12 -20.45
N ALA A 226 6.01 -1.01 -19.91
CA ALA A 226 5.01 -1.79 -20.64
C ALA A 226 3.83 -2.10 -19.69
N PRO A 227 3.02 -1.06 -19.36
CA PRO A 227 1.96 -1.19 -18.37
C PRO A 227 0.92 -2.22 -18.73
N VAL A 228 0.50 -2.98 -17.72
CA VAL A 228 -0.51 -4.04 -17.85
C VAL A 228 -1.64 -3.76 -16.86
N ALA A 229 -2.80 -3.36 -17.35
CA ALA A 229 -3.94 -3.02 -16.51
C ALA A 229 -4.42 -4.18 -15.62
N GLY A 230 -4.99 -3.83 -14.44
CA GLY A 230 -5.50 -4.73 -13.42
C GLY A 230 -4.44 -5.18 -12.42
N ASN A 231 -4.85 -5.88 -11.37
CA ASN A 231 -4.02 -6.24 -10.22
C ASN A 231 -2.73 -6.95 -10.65
N PHE A 232 -1.60 -6.51 -10.10
CA PHE A 232 -0.30 -6.73 -10.74
C PHE A 232 0.40 -7.99 -10.23
N VAL A 233 0.53 -8.16 -8.91
CA VAL A 233 0.91 -9.45 -8.29
C VAL A 233 -0.34 -10.06 -7.68
N LYS A 234 -0.83 -11.14 -8.25
CA LYS A 234 -2.11 -11.74 -7.84
C LYS A 234 -1.92 -13.12 -7.24
N VAL A 235 -2.41 -13.30 -6.00
CA VAL A 235 -2.51 -14.59 -5.31
C VAL A 235 -3.98 -14.96 -5.19
N TYR A 236 -4.42 -15.95 -5.94
CA TYR A 236 -5.83 -16.28 -6.09
C TYR A 236 -6.07 -17.79 -5.91
N ARG A 237 -6.96 -18.17 -5.00
CA ARG A 237 -7.31 -19.58 -4.71
C ARG A 237 -6.07 -20.44 -4.48
N SER A 238 -5.09 -19.92 -3.72
CA SER A 238 -3.79 -20.52 -3.51
C SER A 238 -3.45 -20.63 -2.03
N GLN A 239 -2.54 -21.52 -1.68
CA GLN A 239 -2.16 -21.74 -0.29
C GLN A 239 -0.67 -22.00 -0.13
N HIS A 240 -0.13 -21.69 1.08
CA HIS A 240 1.30 -21.86 1.38
C HIS A 240 2.17 -21.09 0.39
N VAL A 241 1.95 -19.79 0.30
CA VAL A 241 2.67 -18.87 -0.59
C VAL A 241 3.61 -17.98 0.21
N GLU A 242 4.85 -17.83 -0.24
CA GLU A 242 5.83 -16.90 0.33
C GLU A 242 6.24 -15.85 -0.72
N LEU A 243 6.07 -14.57 -0.40
CA LEU A 243 6.49 -13.42 -1.21
C LEU A 243 7.50 -12.60 -0.41
N ARG A 244 8.80 -12.57 -0.79
CA ARG A 244 9.83 -11.95 0.05
C ARG A 244 10.87 -11.16 -0.72
N GLY A 245 11.12 -9.92 -0.28
CA GLY A 245 12.33 -9.14 -0.57
C GLY A 245 12.33 -8.34 -1.87
N PHE A 246 11.45 -8.61 -2.82
CA PHE A 246 11.45 -7.96 -4.13
C PHE A 246 10.69 -6.63 -4.14
N GLY A 247 10.99 -5.84 -5.16
CA GLY A 247 10.27 -4.60 -5.44
C GLY A 247 9.10 -4.78 -6.38
N VAL A 248 8.04 -3.98 -6.20
CA VAL A 248 6.90 -3.88 -7.14
C VAL A 248 6.79 -2.44 -7.61
N ARG A 249 6.70 -2.26 -8.92
CA ARG A 249 6.61 -0.96 -9.59
C ARG A 249 5.45 -1.00 -10.56
N HIS A 250 4.30 -0.50 -10.13
CA HIS A 250 3.05 -0.55 -10.92
C HIS A 250 2.63 0.86 -11.35
N ALA A 251 2.38 1.04 -12.64
CA ALA A 251 2.03 2.32 -13.22
C ALA A 251 0.65 2.33 -13.90
N ALA A 252 0.08 1.16 -14.18
CA ALA A 252 -1.26 1.05 -14.78
C ALA A 252 -2.36 1.04 -13.70
N LEU A 253 -3.61 1.02 -14.11
CA LEU A 253 -4.76 0.89 -13.21
C LEU A 253 -4.79 -0.52 -12.58
N GLY A 254 -4.86 -0.60 -11.26
CA GLY A 254 -4.98 -1.83 -10.49
C GLY A 254 -4.11 -1.85 -9.23
N TRP A 255 -4.37 -2.77 -8.34
CA TRP A 255 -3.66 -2.91 -7.07
C TRP A 255 -2.29 -3.58 -7.26
N GLN A 256 -1.32 -3.19 -6.45
CA GLN A 256 0.05 -3.70 -6.60
C GLN A 256 0.16 -5.18 -6.22
N VAL A 257 -0.41 -5.57 -5.07
CA VAL A 257 -0.47 -6.95 -4.60
C VAL A 257 -1.88 -7.25 -4.13
N ASP A 258 -2.53 -8.23 -4.73
CA ASP A 258 -3.93 -8.59 -4.46
C ASP A 258 -4.06 -10.08 -4.14
N MET A 259 -4.81 -10.41 -3.10
CA MET A 259 -5.05 -11.78 -2.66
C MET A 259 -6.53 -12.03 -2.43
N VAL A 260 -7.04 -13.12 -2.99
CA VAL A 260 -8.44 -13.53 -2.82
C VAL A 260 -8.51 -15.05 -2.65
N ASN A 261 -9.38 -15.53 -1.76
CA ASN A 261 -9.59 -16.96 -1.49
C ASN A 261 -8.28 -17.74 -1.26
N SER A 262 -7.33 -17.14 -0.56
CA SER A 262 -6.00 -17.70 -0.37
C SER A 262 -5.65 -17.82 1.12
N SER A 263 -4.85 -18.83 1.47
CA SER A 263 -4.55 -19.09 2.88
C SER A 263 -3.08 -19.46 3.13
N ASN A 264 -2.63 -19.24 4.38
CA ASN A 264 -1.24 -19.49 4.77
C ASN A 264 -0.27 -18.76 3.84
N VAL A 265 -0.42 -17.45 3.72
CA VAL A 265 0.42 -16.60 2.88
C VAL A 265 1.31 -15.73 3.76
N ASP A 266 2.61 -15.75 3.48
CA ASP A 266 3.62 -14.93 4.17
C ASP A 266 4.22 -13.92 3.20
N VAL A 267 4.10 -12.65 3.52
CA VAL A 267 4.60 -11.53 2.70
C VAL A 267 5.54 -10.69 3.53
N SER A 268 6.81 -10.59 3.13
CA SER A 268 7.77 -9.83 3.91
C SER A 268 8.80 -9.08 3.07
N HIS A 269 9.23 -7.91 3.59
CA HIS A 269 10.29 -7.09 2.99
C HIS A 269 10.03 -6.67 1.53
N LEU A 270 8.78 -6.61 1.10
CA LEU A 270 8.46 -6.02 -0.19
C LEU A 270 8.67 -4.52 -0.15
N ASN A 271 9.11 -3.96 -1.25
CA ASN A 271 9.16 -2.51 -1.45
C ASN A 271 8.29 -2.12 -2.64
N LEU A 272 7.12 -1.61 -2.32
CA LEU A 272 6.10 -1.20 -3.30
C LEU A 272 6.27 0.27 -3.62
N LEU A 273 6.17 0.65 -4.90
CA LEU A 273 6.15 2.05 -5.31
C LEU A 273 5.20 2.24 -6.49
N SER A 274 4.16 3.02 -6.25
CA SER A 274 3.22 3.49 -7.27
C SER A 274 2.84 4.95 -7.02
N PHE A 275 2.12 5.54 -7.95
CA PHE A 275 1.65 6.92 -7.83
C PHE A 275 0.18 7.06 -8.21
N GLY A 276 -0.36 6.17 -9.04
CA GLY A 276 -1.69 6.30 -9.62
C GLY A 276 -2.81 6.09 -8.62
N GLN A 277 -3.95 6.70 -8.90
CA GLN A 277 -5.21 6.40 -8.23
C GLN A 277 -5.61 4.94 -8.49
N ASN A 278 -6.22 4.24 -7.54
CA ASN A 278 -6.45 2.79 -7.52
C ASN A 278 -5.17 1.93 -7.62
N ASN A 279 -4.00 2.47 -7.29
CA ASN A 279 -2.79 1.69 -7.07
C ASN A 279 -2.61 1.45 -5.56
N ASP A 280 -3.49 0.65 -4.99
CA ASP A 280 -3.39 0.24 -3.59
C ASP A 280 -2.13 -0.63 -3.39
N GLY A 281 -1.66 -0.70 -2.17
CA GLY A 281 -0.44 -1.41 -1.84
C GLY A 281 -0.63 -2.92 -1.67
N LEU A 282 -1.13 -3.31 -0.50
CA LEU A 282 -1.33 -4.70 -0.09
C LEU A 282 -2.81 -4.96 0.18
N ASP A 283 -3.44 -5.75 -0.68
CA ASP A 283 -4.88 -5.97 -0.68
C ASP A 283 -5.25 -7.41 -0.35
N LEU A 284 -6.31 -7.54 0.45
CA LEU A 284 -6.95 -8.82 0.76
C LEU A 284 -8.42 -8.76 0.42
N GLY A 285 -8.91 -9.84 -0.21
CA GLY A 285 -10.31 -10.05 -0.54
C GLY A 285 -10.98 -11.15 0.28
N SER A 286 -12.21 -11.49 -0.10
CA SER A 286 -12.97 -12.59 0.49
C SER A 286 -12.16 -13.88 0.56
N GLY A 287 -12.38 -14.67 1.61
CA GLY A 287 -11.80 -16.00 1.78
C GLY A 287 -10.31 -16.04 2.03
N CYS A 288 -9.66 -14.88 2.25
CA CYS A 288 -8.29 -14.88 2.74
C CYS A 288 -8.24 -15.24 4.22
N GLN A 289 -7.35 -16.17 4.56
CA GLN A 289 -7.17 -16.67 5.92
C GLN A 289 -5.71 -16.93 6.23
N ASP A 290 -5.28 -16.64 7.48
CA ASP A 290 -3.90 -16.85 7.92
C ASP A 290 -2.88 -16.17 6.97
N VAL A 291 -3.10 -14.87 6.69
CA VAL A 291 -2.19 -14.06 5.86
C VAL A 291 -1.40 -13.12 6.75
N HIS A 292 -0.08 -13.11 6.57
CA HIS A 292 0.85 -12.31 7.36
C HIS A 292 1.66 -11.37 6.47
N PHE A 293 1.65 -10.08 6.83
CA PHE A 293 2.49 -9.05 6.22
C PHE A 293 3.49 -8.53 7.23
N SER A 294 4.77 -8.46 6.86
CA SER A 294 5.78 -7.89 7.77
C SER A 294 6.90 -7.15 7.05
N HIS A 295 7.43 -6.11 7.70
CA HIS A 295 8.61 -5.36 7.24
C HIS A 295 8.49 -4.78 5.82
N CYS A 296 7.28 -4.60 5.29
CA CYS A 296 7.05 -4.06 3.96
C CYS A 296 7.14 -2.53 3.95
N PHE A 297 7.71 -1.97 2.88
CA PHE A 297 7.55 -0.58 2.52
C PHE A 297 6.43 -0.45 1.50
N ILE A 298 5.39 0.31 1.84
CA ILE A 298 4.18 0.41 1.05
C ILE A 298 4.07 1.83 0.48
N GLY A 299 4.69 2.04 -0.67
CA GLY A 299 4.53 3.24 -1.47
C GLY A 299 3.33 3.08 -2.39
N SER A 300 2.18 3.65 -2.02
CA SER A 300 0.94 3.52 -2.77
C SER A 300 0.46 4.84 -3.34
N GLY A 301 -0.22 4.79 -4.47
CA GLY A 301 -0.93 5.94 -5.03
C GLY A 301 -2.32 6.11 -4.41
N ASP A 302 -2.95 5.03 -3.97
CA ASP A 302 -4.22 4.98 -3.25
C ASP A 302 -4.03 4.32 -1.87
N ASP A 303 -4.84 3.39 -1.42
CA ASP A 303 -4.77 2.83 -0.07
C ASP A 303 -3.44 2.11 0.20
N GLY A 304 -2.92 2.21 1.42
CA GLY A 304 -1.70 1.51 1.81
C GLY A 304 -1.98 0.01 1.98
N PHE A 305 -2.78 -0.32 2.97
CA PHE A 305 -3.49 -1.59 3.06
C PHE A 305 -4.91 -1.35 2.59
N GLY A 306 -5.39 -2.14 1.61
CA GLY A 306 -6.76 -2.10 1.09
C GLY A 306 -7.42 -3.48 1.23
N TRP A 307 -8.14 -3.73 2.33
CA TRP A 307 -8.75 -5.02 2.57
C TRP A 307 -10.23 -4.95 2.19
N HIS A 308 -10.53 -5.48 1.01
CA HIS A 308 -11.83 -5.38 0.34
C HIS A 308 -12.43 -6.75 0.06
N ALA A 309 -13.74 -6.85 0.05
CA ALA A 309 -14.46 -8.02 -0.42
C ALA A 309 -15.46 -7.58 -1.52
N THR A 310 -14.97 -7.47 -2.75
CA THR A 310 -15.64 -6.67 -3.81
C THR A 310 -16.52 -7.48 -4.78
N ASN A 311 -16.52 -8.80 -4.72
CA ASN A 311 -17.19 -9.61 -5.76
C ASN A 311 -17.68 -10.95 -5.21
N ALA A 312 -18.67 -10.91 -4.32
CA ALA A 312 -19.26 -12.12 -3.75
C ALA A 312 -19.77 -13.11 -4.80
N ALA A 313 -20.24 -12.61 -5.95
CA ALA A 313 -20.76 -13.48 -7.03
C ALA A 313 -19.67 -14.38 -7.65
N ALA A 314 -18.42 -13.89 -7.75
CA ALA A 314 -17.30 -14.66 -8.29
C ALA A 314 -16.46 -15.33 -7.21
N ASP A 315 -16.28 -14.66 -6.08
CA ASP A 315 -15.31 -15.03 -5.04
C ASP A 315 -15.97 -15.71 -3.82
N GLY A 316 -17.31 -15.64 -3.73
CA GLY A 316 -18.09 -16.15 -2.61
C GLY A 316 -18.08 -15.19 -1.40
N GLU A 317 -18.87 -15.54 -0.39
CA GLU A 317 -19.01 -14.79 0.86
C GLU A 317 -18.17 -15.42 2.01
N THR A 318 -17.05 -16.07 1.69
CA THR A 318 -16.17 -16.68 2.68
C THR A 318 -15.49 -15.59 3.52
N PRO A 319 -15.42 -15.72 4.85
CA PRO A 319 -14.83 -14.71 5.72
C PRO A 319 -13.40 -14.31 5.35
N LEU A 320 -13.07 -13.04 5.61
CA LEU A 320 -11.70 -12.58 5.76
C LEU A 320 -11.31 -12.78 7.23
N LEU A 321 -10.36 -13.67 7.50
CA LEU A 321 -10.15 -14.20 8.84
C LEU A 321 -8.68 -14.32 9.21
N ASN A 322 -8.31 -13.94 10.45
CA ASN A 322 -7.00 -14.19 11.04
C ASN A 322 -5.84 -13.67 10.18
N CYS A 323 -5.92 -12.41 9.77
CA CYS A 323 -4.90 -11.76 8.96
C CYS A 323 -4.18 -10.67 9.75
N HIS A 324 -2.86 -10.59 9.59
CA HIS A 324 -2.02 -9.74 10.42
C HIS A 324 -1.01 -8.96 9.58
N ALA A 325 -0.79 -7.70 9.94
CA ALA A 325 0.27 -6.86 9.39
C ALA A 325 1.09 -6.24 10.53
N HIS A 326 2.42 -6.31 10.44
CA HIS A 326 3.27 -5.69 11.46
C HIS A 326 4.58 -5.17 10.90
N ASP A 327 5.19 -4.21 11.61
CA ASP A 327 6.49 -3.62 11.26
C ASP A 327 6.55 -3.10 9.82
N CYS A 328 5.51 -2.47 9.32
CA CYS A 328 5.43 -1.93 7.98
C CYS A 328 5.48 -0.40 7.97
N MET A 329 5.96 0.17 6.86
CA MET A 329 6.01 1.60 6.63
C MET A 329 5.15 1.99 5.43
N ILE A 330 4.26 2.97 5.63
CA ILE A 330 3.37 3.48 4.59
C ILE A 330 3.86 4.84 4.10
N TRP A 331 3.93 5.00 2.76
CA TRP A 331 4.31 6.20 2.06
C TRP A 331 3.30 6.52 0.97
N LYS A 332 2.31 7.36 1.29
CA LYS A 332 1.20 7.69 0.38
C LYS A 332 1.59 8.78 -0.62
N ASN A 333 1.31 8.55 -1.88
CA ASN A 333 1.72 9.45 -2.94
C ASN A 333 0.60 10.36 -3.46
N GLN A 334 -0.67 9.92 -3.52
CA GLN A 334 -1.73 10.69 -4.15
C GLN A 334 -3.01 10.79 -3.32
N VAL A 335 -3.79 9.71 -3.18
CA VAL A 335 -5.10 9.68 -2.51
C VAL A 335 -5.20 8.52 -1.54
N GLY A 336 -6.38 8.28 -0.94
CA GLY A 336 -6.70 7.07 -0.17
C GLY A 336 -6.31 7.13 1.30
N VAL A 337 -6.29 5.98 1.94
CA VAL A 337 -6.18 5.76 3.38
C VAL A 337 -4.91 5.00 3.71
N GLY A 338 -4.34 5.20 4.88
CA GLY A 338 -3.18 4.42 5.33
C GLY A 338 -3.54 2.94 5.50
N ILE A 339 -4.53 2.66 6.34
CA ILE A 339 -5.08 1.30 6.56
C ILE A 339 -6.59 1.37 6.34
N ARG A 340 -7.08 0.68 5.32
CA ARG A 340 -8.50 0.65 4.96
C ARG A 340 -9.05 -0.77 5.00
N ILE A 341 -10.21 -0.93 5.65
CA ILE A 341 -11.02 -2.15 5.62
C ILE A 341 -12.36 -1.76 4.99
N GLY A 342 -12.62 -2.20 3.79
CA GLY A 342 -13.77 -1.75 2.95
C GLY A 342 -13.28 -0.82 1.81
N SER A 343 -14.13 -0.15 1.05
CA SER A 343 -15.60 0.07 1.17
C SER A 343 -16.43 -1.18 1.02
N SER A 344 -16.25 -1.92 -0.09
CA SER A 344 -17.01 -3.13 -0.34
C SER A 344 -16.56 -4.24 0.59
N LEU A 345 -17.52 -4.78 1.32
CA LEU A 345 -17.34 -5.92 2.21
C LEU A 345 -18.47 -6.92 1.96
N GLU A 346 -18.51 -7.46 0.73
CA GLU A 346 -19.45 -8.46 0.25
C GLU A 346 -19.10 -9.87 0.74
N THR A 347 -18.95 -10.03 2.04
CA THR A 347 -18.58 -11.30 2.69
C THR A 347 -19.37 -11.50 3.98
N SER A 348 -19.37 -12.69 4.56
CA SER A 348 -20.12 -12.97 5.79
C SER A 348 -19.50 -12.29 7.01
N SER A 349 -18.16 -12.26 7.14
CA SER A 349 -17.49 -11.52 8.21
C SER A 349 -16.07 -11.09 7.84
N VAL A 350 -15.60 -10.08 8.56
CA VAL A 350 -14.21 -9.59 8.57
C VAL A 350 -13.78 -9.55 10.03
N GLU A 351 -12.92 -10.48 10.43
CA GLU A 351 -12.63 -10.65 11.85
C GLU A 351 -11.24 -11.20 12.18
N GLN A 352 -10.80 -10.99 13.42
CA GLN A 352 -9.49 -11.43 13.91
C GLN A 352 -8.33 -10.81 13.14
N LEU A 353 -8.42 -9.50 12.90
CA LEU A 353 -7.39 -8.76 12.19
C LEU A 353 -6.51 -7.98 13.16
N THR A 354 -5.21 -7.95 12.88
CA THR A 354 -4.27 -7.15 13.68
C THR A 354 -3.35 -6.34 12.77
N PHE A 355 -3.27 -5.05 13.05
CA PHE A 355 -2.26 -4.15 12.50
C PHE A 355 -1.40 -3.67 13.65
N LYS A 356 -0.12 -4.03 13.63
CA LYS A 356 0.78 -3.73 14.74
C LYS A 356 2.05 -3.07 14.25
N ASP A 357 2.49 -2.03 14.97
CA ASP A 357 3.75 -1.34 14.66
C ASP A 357 3.85 -0.87 13.21
N ILE A 358 2.84 -0.10 12.75
CA ILE A 358 2.79 0.50 11.42
C ILE A 358 3.13 1.98 11.50
N ASP A 359 4.15 2.41 10.76
CA ASP A 359 4.53 3.80 10.64
C ASP A 359 4.01 4.42 9.34
N ILE A 360 3.15 5.42 9.44
CA ILE A 360 2.64 6.19 8.30
C ILE A 360 3.51 7.44 8.17
N ALA A 361 4.59 7.34 7.39
CA ALA A 361 5.58 8.39 7.27
C ALA A 361 5.17 9.52 6.32
N LYS A 362 4.30 9.22 5.37
CA LYS A 362 3.72 10.22 4.45
C LYS A 362 2.27 9.87 4.15
N MET A 363 1.40 10.87 4.20
CA MET A 363 -0.01 10.77 3.81
C MET A 363 -0.32 11.80 2.73
N ALA A 364 -1.13 11.44 1.77
CA ALA A 364 -1.67 12.40 0.82
C ALA A 364 -2.68 13.35 1.51
N TRP A 365 -2.87 14.52 0.93
CA TRP A 365 -3.79 15.51 1.49
C TRP A 365 -5.24 14.95 1.59
N GLY A 366 -5.88 15.17 2.73
CA GLY A 366 -7.26 14.72 2.98
C GLY A 366 -7.43 13.23 3.29
N GLY A 367 -6.33 12.47 3.38
CA GLY A 367 -6.35 11.06 3.76
C GLY A 367 -6.68 10.83 5.24
N HIS A 368 -6.88 9.56 5.60
CA HIS A 368 -7.09 9.10 6.97
C HIS A 368 -6.02 8.08 7.34
N SER A 369 -5.60 8.06 8.63
CA SER A 369 -4.65 7.03 9.07
C SER A 369 -5.30 5.65 9.00
N VAL A 370 -6.52 5.52 9.55
CA VAL A 370 -7.31 4.28 9.56
C VAL A 370 -8.75 4.58 9.13
N ALA A 371 -9.32 3.76 8.25
CA ALA A 371 -10.74 3.85 7.91
C ALA A 371 -11.40 2.47 7.78
N ILE A 372 -12.65 2.38 8.24
CA ILE A 372 -13.56 1.26 7.98
C ILE A 372 -14.83 1.81 7.32
N PRO A 373 -14.76 2.13 6.01
CA PRO A 373 -15.91 2.60 5.25
C PRO A 373 -16.76 1.40 4.81
N HIS A 374 -17.63 0.92 5.68
CA HIS A 374 -18.43 -0.29 5.45
C HIS A 374 -19.66 0.01 4.56
N SER A 375 -19.72 -0.60 3.39
CA SER A 375 -20.75 -0.31 2.40
C SER A 375 -21.59 -1.53 1.95
N ASP A 376 -21.46 -2.68 2.62
CA ASP A 376 -22.19 -3.91 2.30
C ASP A 376 -22.63 -4.64 3.59
N TRP A 377 -22.46 -5.98 3.70
CA TRP A 377 -23.15 -6.77 4.74
C TRP A 377 -22.27 -7.52 5.73
N ALA A 378 -20.96 -7.38 5.68
CA ALA A 378 -20.10 -8.12 6.59
C ALA A 378 -20.33 -7.77 8.06
N ASP A 379 -20.17 -8.74 8.95
CA ASP A 379 -19.93 -8.48 10.36
C ASP A 379 -18.45 -8.19 10.57
N VAL A 380 -18.11 -6.91 10.78
CA VAL A 380 -16.74 -6.45 11.02
C VAL A 380 -16.50 -6.43 12.53
N LYS A 381 -15.58 -7.27 13.03
CA LYS A 381 -15.36 -7.38 14.47
C LYS A 381 -13.98 -7.91 14.87
N ASN A 382 -13.63 -7.72 16.15
CA ASN A 382 -12.38 -8.23 16.73
C ASN A 382 -11.15 -7.79 15.94
N ILE A 383 -11.00 -6.46 15.75
CA ILE A 383 -9.88 -5.87 15.04
C ILE A 383 -9.04 -5.03 16.00
N THR A 384 -7.73 -5.23 15.96
CA THR A 384 -6.78 -4.48 16.79
C THR A 384 -5.81 -3.69 15.93
N PHE A 385 -5.73 -2.39 16.24
CA PHE A 385 -4.71 -1.47 15.75
C PHE A 385 -3.80 -1.11 16.93
N GLU A 386 -2.58 -1.66 16.95
CA GLU A 386 -1.61 -1.46 18.04
C GLU A 386 -0.37 -0.75 17.51
N GLY A 387 0.06 0.33 18.16
CA GLY A 387 1.26 1.04 17.75
C GLY A 387 1.19 1.63 16.35
N ILE A 388 0.04 2.14 15.92
CA ILE A 388 -0.08 2.87 14.65
C ILE A 388 0.42 4.29 14.86
N ARG A 389 1.40 4.72 14.09
CA ARG A 389 2.04 6.02 14.21
C ARG A 389 1.96 6.80 12.91
N ASP A 390 1.15 7.85 12.92
CA ASP A 390 1.01 8.78 11.79
C ASP A 390 1.88 10.01 12.02
N GLU A 391 2.97 10.08 11.28
CA GLU A 391 3.97 11.17 11.34
C GLU A 391 3.61 12.37 10.48
N THR A 392 2.53 12.29 9.72
CA THR A 392 2.15 13.33 8.77
C THR A 392 1.58 14.54 9.48
N SER A 393 1.77 15.72 8.91
CA SER A 393 1.13 16.95 9.37
C SER A 393 0.05 17.35 8.37
N GLY A 394 -1.05 17.90 8.85
CA GLY A 394 -2.07 18.46 7.98
C GLY A 394 -3.50 18.02 8.30
N ASN A 395 -4.38 18.09 7.31
CA ASN A 395 -5.84 17.94 7.48
C ASN A 395 -6.31 16.48 7.41
N THR A 396 -5.58 15.55 7.96
CA THR A 396 -5.98 14.16 8.03
C THR A 396 -6.84 13.91 9.28
N ARG A 397 -7.71 12.92 9.22
CA ARG A 397 -8.39 12.38 10.40
C ARG A 397 -7.64 11.14 10.85
N PHE A 398 -7.59 10.91 12.17
CA PHE A 398 -7.00 9.69 12.68
C PHE A 398 -7.85 8.47 12.31
N VAL A 399 -9.15 8.50 12.66
CA VAL A 399 -10.06 7.37 12.39
C VAL A 399 -11.34 7.85 11.71
N LEU A 400 -11.77 7.08 10.71
CA LEU A 400 -13.10 7.21 10.09
C LEU A 400 -13.76 5.85 9.99
N MET A 401 -14.92 5.68 10.63
CA MET A 401 -15.76 4.49 10.46
C MET A 401 -17.19 4.88 10.11
N TYR A 402 -17.75 4.24 9.11
CA TYR A 402 -19.16 4.41 8.80
C TYR A 402 -19.80 3.16 8.21
N ILE A 403 -21.12 3.03 8.37
CA ILE A 403 -21.95 2.02 7.73
C ILE A 403 -22.96 2.76 6.88
N LYS A 404 -22.81 2.74 5.56
CA LYS A 404 -23.74 3.37 4.62
C LYS A 404 -23.55 2.90 3.19
N GLN A 405 -24.63 2.88 2.44
CA GLN A 405 -24.57 2.67 1.00
C GLN A 405 -23.76 3.79 0.33
N ASN A 406 -22.92 3.41 -0.62
CA ASN A 406 -22.15 4.34 -1.45
C ASN A 406 -21.99 3.81 -2.87
N ALA A 407 -21.18 4.49 -3.71
CA ALA A 407 -21.00 4.10 -5.11
C ALA A 407 -20.33 2.74 -5.31
N ASN A 408 -19.67 2.20 -4.28
CA ASN A 408 -18.98 0.90 -4.31
C ASN A 408 -19.83 -0.23 -3.69
N SER A 409 -21.05 0.08 -3.20
CA SER A 409 -21.92 -0.95 -2.62
C SER A 409 -22.46 -1.89 -3.69
N ASN A 410 -22.63 -3.15 -3.33
CA ASN A 410 -23.35 -4.11 -4.14
C ASN A 410 -24.77 -3.58 -4.47
N PRO A 411 -25.30 -3.79 -5.69
CA PRO A 411 -26.67 -3.38 -6.03
C PRO A 411 -27.75 -3.96 -5.09
N VAL A 412 -27.52 -5.13 -4.52
CA VAL A 412 -28.37 -5.73 -3.49
C VAL A 412 -27.83 -5.34 -2.11
N TYR A 413 -27.77 -4.03 -1.84
CA TYR A 413 -27.27 -3.50 -0.59
C TYR A 413 -28.08 -3.99 0.62
N ARG A 414 -27.35 -4.42 1.64
CA ARG A 414 -27.84 -4.69 2.98
C ARG A 414 -26.75 -4.22 3.95
N PRO A 415 -27.05 -3.48 5.00
CA PRO A 415 -26.04 -3.00 5.93
C PRO A 415 -25.48 -4.16 6.78
N GLY A 416 -24.22 -4.05 7.15
CA GLY A 416 -23.56 -4.93 8.11
C GLY A 416 -23.38 -4.25 9.47
N THR A 417 -22.44 -4.75 10.29
CA THR A 417 -22.13 -4.20 11.63
C THR A 417 -20.64 -3.95 11.80
N ILE A 418 -20.26 -3.05 12.74
CA ILE A 418 -18.87 -2.85 13.18
C ILE A 418 -18.84 -2.95 14.70
N SER A 419 -18.01 -3.83 15.26
CA SER A 419 -17.90 -3.99 16.71
C SER A 419 -16.54 -4.52 17.16
N ASP A 420 -16.24 -4.36 18.46
CA ASP A 420 -15.02 -4.86 19.10
C ASP A 420 -13.73 -4.43 18.37
N ILE A 421 -13.55 -3.11 18.25
CA ILE A 421 -12.40 -2.48 17.61
C ILE A 421 -11.51 -1.85 18.68
N ARG A 422 -10.23 -2.11 18.64
CA ARG A 422 -9.26 -1.62 19.62
C ARG A 422 -8.15 -0.82 18.97
N PHE A 423 -7.89 0.38 19.50
CA PHE A 423 -6.72 1.20 19.22
C PHE A 423 -5.86 1.26 20.47
N ILE A 424 -4.63 0.74 20.40
CA ILE A 424 -3.74 0.62 21.55
C ILE A 424 -2.40 1.27 21.22
N ASP A 425 -1.90 2.14 22.12
CA ASP A 425 -0.59 2.78 21.98
C ASP A 425 -0.37 3.50 20.64
N CYS A 426 -1.43 4.07 20.07
CA CYS A 426 -1.39 4.75 18.78
C CYS A 426 -1.03 6.24 18.93
N VAL A 427 -0.37 6.79 17.91
CA VAL A 427 -0.01 8.21 17.85
C VAL A 427 -0.38 8.78 16.49
N SER A 428 -1.13 9.88 16.46
CA SER A 428 -1.45 10.59 15.21
C SER A 428 -1.30 12.10 15.37
N SER A 429 -0.85 12.75 14.32
CA SER A 429 -0.87 14.21 14.23
C SER A 429 -2.28 14.77 14.05
N ALA A 430 -3.20 13.99 13.47
CA ALA A 430 -4.62 14.32 13.32
C ALA A 430 -5.37 14.08 14.63
N THR A 431 -6.47 14.83 14.84
CA THR A 431 -7.19 14.84 16.13
C THR A 431 -8.57 14.18 16.08
N ALA A 432 -9.20 14.07 14.92
CA ALA A 432 -10.60 13.63 14.83
C ALA A 432 -10.74 12.13 14.62
N ALA A 433 -11.66 11.51 15.40
CA ALA A 433 -12.17 10.17 15.19
C ALA A 433 -13.70 10.26 14.95
N ILE A 434 -14.18 9.79 13.79
CA ILE A 434 -15.56 9.95 13.34
C ILE A 434 -16.22 8.59 13.16
N PHE A 435 -17.45 8.46 13.71
CA PHE A 435 -18.23 7.23 13.70
C PHE A 435 -19.68 7.52 13.26
N GLU A 436 -20.12 6.85 12.19
CA GLU A 436 -21.46 6.99 11.63
C GLU A 436 -22.10 5.61 11.44
N GLY A 437 -22.81 5.09 12.45
CA GLY A 437 -23.65 3.88 12.31
C GLY A 437 -24.84 4.14 11.40
N TYR A 438 -25.51 3.10 10.92
CA TYR A 438 -26.58 3.19 9.93
C TYR A 438 -27.97 3.34 10.57
N ASP A 439 -28.36 2.41 11.46
CA ASP A 439 -29.62 2.38 12.20
C ASP A 439 -29.45 1.62 13.53
N ALA A 440 -30.55 1.34 14.23
CA ALA A 440 -30.52 0.67 15.54
C ALA A 440 -30.06 -0.80 15.50
N ASP A 441 -30.19 -1.46 14.37
CA ASP A 441 -29.76 -2.86 14.18
C ASP A 441 -28.35 -2.95 13.59
N HIS A 442 -27.89 -1.89 12.90
CA HIS A 442 -26.60 -1.83 12.19
C HIS A 442 -25.75 -0.70 12.78
N MET A 443 -25.24 -0.95 13.96
CA MET A 443 -24.50 0.02 14.77
C MET A 443 -22.98 -0.15 14.66
N ILE A 444 -22.26 0.92 15.01
CA ILE A 444 -20.86 0.85 15.40
C ILE A 444 -20.80 0.84 16.92
N LYS A 445 -20.22 -0.21 17.52
CA LYS A 445 -20.18 -0.39 18.97
C LYS A 445 -18.89 -1.01 19.48
N ASP A 446 -18.65 -0.84 20.79
CA ASP A 446 -17.52 -1.46 21.47
C ASP A 446 -16.16 -1.08 20.86
N VAL A 447 -15.91 0.24 20.69
CA VAL A 447 -14.64 0.77 20.21
C VAL A 447 -13.85 1.36 21.36
N THR A 448 -12.61 0.90 21.54
CA THR A 448 -11.76 1.35 22.65
C THR A 448 -10.48 2.01 22.12
N PHE A 449 -10.18 3.19 22.64
CA PHE A 449 -8.90 3.88 22.50
C PHE A 449 -8.15 3.81 23.82
N LYS A 450 -7.06 3.05 23.85
CA LYS A 450 -6.22 2.87 25.06
C LYS A 450 -4.84 3.47 24.82
N ASN A 451 -4.43 4.42 25.68
CA ASN A 451 -3.13 5.10 25.58
C ASN A 451 -2.88 5.71 24.18
N VAL A 452 -3.88 6.40 23.64
CA VAL A 452 -3.79 7.02 22.30
C VAL A 452 -3.45 8.49 22.40
N LYS A 453 -2.53 8.96 21.56
CA LYS A 453 -2.14 10.36 21.43
C LYS A 453 -2.56 10.93 20.09
N VAL A 454 -3.20 12.10 20.10
CA VAL A 454 -3.66 12.84 18.92
C VAL A 454 -3.26 14.30 19.01
N GLY A 455 -2.73 14.86 17.93
CA GLY A 455 -2.29 16.27 17.93
C GLY A 455 -1.27 16.59 19.01
N GLY A 456 -0.40 15.66 19.38
CA GLY A 456 0.66 15.82 20.39
C GLY A 456 0.20 15.73 21.86
N ARG A 457 -1.05 15.34 22.15
CA ARG A 457 -1.61 15.16 23.51
C ARG A 457 -2.38 13.85 23.63
N ASN A 458 -2.69 13.44 24.85
CA ASN A 458 -3.58 12.30 25.07
C ASN A 458 -4.95 12.57 24.42
N MET A 459 -5.52 11.57 23.80
CA MET A 459 -6.86 11.62 23.23
C MET A 459 -7.90 11.84 24.34
N LEU A 460 -8.92 12.62 24.06
CA LEU A 460 -10.04 12.87 24.95
C LEU A 460 -11.33 12.33 24.36
N GLN A 461 -12.32 12.04 25.20
CA GLN A 461 -13.64 11.63 24.74
C GLN A 461 -14.30 12.67 23.80
N SER A 462 -13.97 13.95 23.97
CA SER A 462 -14.43 15.04 23.11
C SER A 462 -13.83 15.07 21.70
N ASP A 463 -12.78 14.30 21.44
CA ASP A 463 -12.20 14.14 20.08
C ASP A 463 -13.02 13.18 19.20
N ILE A 464 -13.98 12.49 19.81
CA ILE A 464 -14.89 11.57 19.12
C ILE A 464 -16.13 12.31 18.64
N VAL A 465 -16.39 12.19 17.35
CA VAL A 465 -17.65 12.64 16.71
C VAL A 465 -18.43 11.41 16.30
N ALA A 466 -19.64 11.25 16.86
CA ALA A 466 -20.43 10.05 16.68
C ALA A 466 -21.90 10.39 16.49
N ASN A 467 -22.62 9.62 15.64
CA ASN A 467 -24.07 9.75 15.50
C ASN A 467 -24.83 8.88 16.54
N SER A 468 -26.17 8.92 16.52
CA SER A 468 -27.03 8.19 17.45
C SER A 468 -27.01 6.65 17.29
N PHE A 469 -26.42 6.15 16.21
CA PHE A 469 -26.28 4.72 15.94
C PHE A 469 -24.89 4.18 16.31
N THR A 470 -24.34 4.74 17.36
CA THR A 470 -23.08 4.29 17.95
C THR A 470 -23.26 4.06 19.45
N SER A 471 -22.51 3.12 20.01
CA SER A 471 -22.54 2.88 21.46
C SER A 471 -21.20 2.35 21.98
N ASN A 472 -20.92 2.60 23.25
CA ASN A 472 -19.72 2.12 23.94
C ASN A 472 -18.40 2.44 23.19
N ILE A 473 -18.26 3.73 22.79
CA ILE A 473 -16.98 4.22 22.23
C ILE A 473 -16.23 4.95 23.35
N THR A 474 -15.11 4.39 23.80
CA THR A 474 -14.42 4.80 25.03
C THR A 474 -12.97 5.16 24.83
N VAL A 475 -12.52 6.19 25.55
CA VAL A 475 -11.11 6.58 25.66
C VAL A 475 -10.59 6.24 27.05
N VAL A 476 -9.51 5.47 27.12
CA VAL A 476 -8.82 5.04 28.34
C VAL A 476 -7.37 5.47 28.25
N ASN A 477 -6.96 6.40 29.11
CA ASN A 477 -5.59 6.94 29.17
C ASN A 477 -4.78 6.30 30.31
#